data_bc94f6b28281a355de37f38a3a0b8972
#
_entry.id   bc94f6b28281a355de37f38a3a0b8972
#
_cell.length_a   1.000
_cell.length_b   1.000
_cell.length_c   1.000
_cell.angle_alpha   90.00
_cell.angle_beta   90.00
_cell.angle_gamma   90.00
#
_symmetry.space_group_name_H-M   'P 1'
#
loop_
_entity.id
_entity.type
_entity.pdbx_description
1 polymer ?
#
loop_
_entity_poly.entity_id
_entity_poly.type
_entity_poly.pdbx_seq_one_letter_code
_entity_poly.pdbx_strand_id
1 'polypeptide(L)'
;MISMAVITSALELGFIYSLVALALFLSFRVLNIADMTTDGSFVLGCAVSATLAVAGHPYLALPAAMLAGACAGTVTALLQTRWGVPSILAGIITNTGLYTVNLAVMGFSSNVNMLRASTIFTLFPGSKLILAMIITLGVGVLMVLFLNTRLGLSIRATGDNPDMVRASSINTGLTVTIGLCLSNSLTALSGAVLAQYQKTADINLGTGMVIIGLASLIIGETVFRKGKIWMKVLGAIIGCILYRFIIAIALRLDLPSECLKLVSAVIVACAIALPAMKKQKGGK
;
A
#
# COMPACT_ATOMS: atom_id res chain seq x y z
N MET A 1 28.93 10.16 8.32
CA MET A 1 28.90 8.87 7.58
C MET A 1 27.56 8.19 7.79
N ILE A 2 26.90 7.67 6.75
CA ILE A 2 25.64 6.91 6.86
C ILE A 2 26.00 5.53 7.45
N SER A 3 25.52 5.22 8.65
CA SER A 3 25.76 3.93 9.29
C SER A 3 25.08 2.81 8.44
N MET A 4 25.74 1.67 8.29
CA MET A 4 25.17 0.49 7.62
C MET A 4 23.79 0.09 8.18
N ALA A 5 23.59 0.27 9.49
CA ALA A 5 22.29 0.00 10.14
C ALA A 5 21.15 0.87 9.59
N VAL A 6 21.41 2.13 9.24
CA VAL A 6 20.39 3.04 8.65
C VAL A 6 20.05 2.63 7.23
N ILE A 7 21.05 2.20 6.45
CA ILE A 7 20.83 1.71 5.09
C ILE A 7 19.98 0.43 5.11
N THR A 8 20.31 -0.53 5.97
CA THR A 8 19.53 -1.77 6.08
C THR A 8 18.10 -1.51 6.54
N SER A 9 17.88 -0.67 7.57
CA SER A 9 16.54 -0.33 8.03
C SER A 9 15.73 0.42 6.98
N ALA A 10 16.36 1.33 6.21
CA ALA A 10 15.69 2.03 5.12
C ALA A 10 15.27 1.08 3.99
N LEU A 11 16.09 0.07 3.67
CA LEU A 11 15.77 -0.98 2.70
C LEU A 11 14.63 -1.89 3.20
N GLU A 12 14.71 -2.36 4.46
CA GLU A 12 13.68 -3.20 5.07
C GLU A 12 12.31 -2.52 5.04
N LEU A 13 12.23 -1.28 5.52
CA LEU A 13 11.02 -0.48 5.46
C LEU A 13 10.62 -0.15 4.02
N GLY A 14 11.57 0.10 3.12
CA GLY A 14 11.33 0.33 1.71
C GLY A 14 10.61 -0.84 1.05
N PHE A 15 11.05 -2.08 1.30
CA PHE A 15 10.37 -3.28 0.81
C PHE A 15 8.98 -3.46 1.42
N ILE A 16 8.81 -3.25 2.73
CA ILE A 16 7.51 -3.41 3.41
C ILE A 16 6.49 -2.41 2.84
N TYR A 17 6.84 -1.13 2.74
CA TYR A 17 5.92 -0.11 2.22
C TYR A 17 5.73 -0.17 0.71
N SER A 18 6.60 -0.85 -0.03
CA SER A 18 6.37 -1.05 -1.46
C SER A 18 5.13 -1.88 -1.76
N LEU A 19 4.66 -2.69 -0.81
CA LEU A 19 3.37 -3.38 -0.93
C LEU A 19 2.20 -2.37 -0.98
N VAL A 20 2.26 -1.27 -0.21
CA VAL A 20 1.28 -0.16 -0.33
C VAL A 20 1.41 0.53 -1.68
N ALA A 21 2.64 0.77 -2.14
CA ALA A 21 2.85 1.38 -3.47
C ALA A 21 2.29 0.49 -4.59
N LEU A 22 2.43 -0.83 -4.49
CA LEU A 22 1.82 -1.79 -5.43
C LEU A 22 0.28 -1.79 -5.33
N ALA A 23 -0.28 -1.71 -4.13
CA ALA A 23 -1.72 -1.59 -3.92
C ALA A 23 -2.27 -0.32 -4.61
N LEU A 24 -1.63 0.82 -4.37
CA LEU A 24 -2.01 2.08 -5.00
C LEU A 24 -1.72 2.12 -6.51
N PHE A 25 -0.70 1.40 -6.99
CA PHE A 25 -0.51 1.20 -8.41
C PHE A 25 -1.75 0.53 -9.03
N LEU A 26 -2.33 -0.48 -8.37
CA LEU A 26 -3.53 -1.15 -8.85
C LEU A 26 -4.76 -0.24 -8.82
N SER A 27 -5.01 0.48 -7.72
CA SER A 27 -6.20 1.35 -7.60
C SER A 27 -6.07 2.64 -8.40
N PHE A 28 -4.98 3.40 -8.25
CA PHE A 28 -4.83 4.71 -8.87
C PHE A 28 -4.38 4.66 -10.33
N ARG A 29 -3.48 3.70 -10.70
CA ARG A 29 -2.90 3.66 -12.05
C ARG A 29 -3.58 2.69 -12.99
N VAL A 30 -4.01 1.55 -12.46
CA VAL A 30 -4.63 0.51 -13.28
C VAL A 30 -6.12 0.70 -13.36
N LEU A 31 -6.81 0.93 -12.23
CA LEU A 31 -8.26 1.19 -12.19
C LEU A 31 -8.64 2.66 -12.38
N ASN A 32 -7.69 3.59 -12.21
CA ASN A 32 -7.93 5.03 -12.21
C ASN A 32 -8.99 5.47 -11.16
N ILE A 33 -8.98 4.81 -9.99
CA ILE A 33 -9.88 5.05 -8.87
C ILE A 33 -9.09 5.59 -7.68
N ALA A 34 -9.50 6.75 -7.14
CA ALA A 34 -8.94 7.29 -5.91
C ALA A 34 -9.51 6.54 -4.70
N ASP A 35 -8.76 5.59 -4.17
CA ASP A 35 -9.14 4.80 -3.01
C ASP A 35 -8.55 5.38 -1.72
N MET A 36 -9.42 5.96 -0.90
CA MET A 36 -9.06 6.51 0.42
C MET A 36 -9.24 5.50 1.57
N THR A 37 -9.61 4.26 1.26
CA THR A 37 -9.74 3.17 2.25
C THR A 37 -8.38 2.66 2.71
N THR A 38 -7.33 2.92 1.94
CA THR A 38 -5.97 2.44 2.13
C THR A 38 -5.45 2.65 3.55
N ASP A 39 -5.64 3.83 4.15
CA ASP A 39 -5.17 4.15 5.50
C ASP A 39 -5.82 3.21 6.55
N GLY A 40 -7.14 3.01 6.47
CA GLY A 40 -7.88 2.11 7.37
C GLY A 40 -7.56 0.64 7.14
N SER A 41 -7.42 0.21 5.88
CA SER A 41 -7.07 -1.17 5.53
C SER A 41 -5.65 -1.53 5.96
N PHE A 42 -4.74 -0.57 5.95
CA PHE A 42 -3.37 -0.75 6.47
C PHE A 42 -3.40 -1.05 7.98
N VAL A 43 -4.14 -0.23 8.75
CA VAL A 43 -4.30 -0.44 10.19
C VAL A 43 -5.03 -1.74 10.48
N LEU A 44 -6.04 -2.10 9.68
CA LEU A 44 -6.74 -3.39 9.79
C LEU A 44 -5.75 -4.57 9.67
N GLY A 45 -4.85 -4.49 8.69
CA GLY A 45 -3.77 -5.46 8.54
C GLY A 45 -2.85 -5.52 9.77
N CYS A 46 -2.46 -4.37 10.32
CA CYS A 46 -1.68 -4.30 11.55
C CYS A 46 -2.42 -4.94 12.73
N ALA A 47 -3.71 -4.61 12.92
CA ALA A 47 -4.55 -5.09 14.02
C ALA A 47 -4.73 -6.61 13.98
N VAL A 48 -5.16 -7.15 12.83
CA VAL A 48 -5.36 -8.60 12.63
C VAL A 48 -4.05 -9.36 12.81
N SER A 49 -2.95 -8.83 12.27
CA SER A 49 -1.66 -9.47 12.40
C SER A 49 -1.16 -9.47 13.85
N ALA A 50 -1.36 -8.38 14.58
CA ALA A 50 -0.94 -8.27 15.97
C ALA A 50 -1.71 -9.23 16.86
N THR A 51 -3.02 -9.30 16.74
CA THR A 51 -3.88 -10.17 17.54
C THR A 51 -3.58 -11.65 17.29
N LEU A 52 -3.39 -12.06 16.05
CA LEU A 52 -3.04 -13.44 15.72
C LEU A 52 -1.60 -13.81 16.12
N ALA A 53 -0.66 -12.88 16.04
CA ALA A 53 0.70 -13.13 16.51
C ALA A 53 0.74 -13.29 18.04
N VAL A 54 -0.01 -12.49 18.79
CA VAL A 54 -0.16 -12.63 20.24
C VAL A 54 -0.85 -13.95 20.60
N ALA A 55 -1.81 -14.42 19.77
CA ALA A 55 -2.45 -15.73 19.92
C ALA A 55 -1.55 -16.92 19.54
N GLY A 56 -0.30 -16.69 19.11
CA GLY A 56 0.68 -17.73 18.81
C GLY A 56 0.65 -18.24 17.35
N HIS A 57 -0.08 -17.58 16.45
CA HIS A 57 -0.22 -17.98 15.04
C HIS A 57 0.32 -16.93 14.04
N PRO A 58 1.63 -16.59 14.07
CA PRO A 58 2.18 -15.50 13.26
C PRO A 58 2.12 -15.77 11.74
N TYR A 59 2.16 -17.02 11.28
CA TYR A 59 2.04 -17.35 9.84
C TYR A 59 0.63 -17.18 9.30
N LEU A 60 -0.41 -17.51 10.10
CA LEU A 60 -1.80 -17.32 9.73
C LEU A 60 -2.20 -15.84 9.72
N ALA A 61 -1.42 -14.99 10.38
CA ALA A 61 -1.68 -13.56 10.47
C ALA A 61 -1.64 -12.88 9.10
N LEU A 62 -0.73 -13.27 8.20
CA LEU A 62 -0.62 -12.65 6.87
C LEU A 62 -1.82 -12.94 5.98
N PRO A 63 -2.22 -14.21 5.74
CA PRO A 63 -3.40 -14.49 4.91
C PRO A 63 -4.69 -13.96 5.54
N ALA A 64 -4.83 -14.00 6.87
CA ALA A 64 -5.98 -13.43 7.55
C ALA A 64 -6.09 -11.90 7.37
N ALA A 65 -4.96 -11.19 7.46
CA ALA A 65 -4.91 -9.75 7.18
C ALA A 65 -5.29 -9.44 5.72
N MET A 66 -4.80 -10.24 4.75
CA MET A 66 -5.17 -10.09 3.34
C MET A 66 -6.68 -10.27 3.13
N LEU A 67 -7.29 -11.26 3.76
CA LEU A 67 -8.74 -11.48 3.68
C LEU A 67 -9.53 -10.33 4.32
N ALA A 68 -9.09 -9.85 5.48
CA ALA A 68 -9.72 -8.70 6.14
C ALA A 68 -9.64 -7.44 5.26
N GLY A 69 -8.49 -7.17 4.64
CA GLY A 69 -8.32 -6.08 3.69
C GLY A 69 -9.18 -6.25 2.43
N ALA A 70 -9.30 -7.47 1.90
CA ALA A 70 -10.20 -7.77 0.79
C ALA A 70 -11.66 -7.47 1.14
N CYS A 71 -12.11 -7.82 2.36
CA CYS A 71 -13.44 -7.48 2.85
C CYS A 71 -13.65 -5.96 2.91
N ALA A 72 -12.68 -5.21 3.44
CA ALA A 72 -12.74 -3.75 3.46
C ALA A 72 -12.85 -3.16 2.04
N GLY A 73 -12.02 -3.64 1.10
CA GLY A 73 -12.09 -3.25 -0.30
C GLY A 73 -13.43 -3.61 -0.97
N THR A 74 -14.04 -4.75 -0.59
CA THR A 74 -15.38 -5.13 -1.07
C THR A 74 -16.44 -4.14 -0.63
N VAL A 75 -16.41 -3.70 0.63
CA VAL A 75 -17.35 -2.69 1.15
C VAL A 75 -17.24 -1.39 0.37
N THR A 76 -16.03 -0.88 0.16
CA THR A 76 -15.78 0.33 -0.64
C THR A 76 -16.27 0.17 -2.07
N ALA A 77 -15.99 -0.99 -2.69
CA ALA A 77 -16.42 -1.28 -4.05
C ALA A 77 -17.95 -1.37 -4.18
N LEU A 78 -18.64 -1.96 -3.21
CA LEU A 78 -20.11 -2.02 -3.20
C LEU A 78 -20.74 -0.63 -3.08
N LEU A 79 -20.18 0.24 -2.24
CA LEU A 79 -20.61 1.65 -2.15
C LEU A 79 -20.53 2.35 -3.52
N GLN A 80 -19.45 2.10 -4.25
CA GLN A 80 -19.23 2.71 -5.56
C GLN A 80 -20.10 2.09 -6.65
N THR A 81 -20.14 0.76 -6.74
CA THR A 81 -20.72 0.05 -7.89
C THR A 81 -22.22 -0.18 -7.79
N ARG A 82 -22.75 -0.39 -6.56
CA ARG A 82 -24.18 -0.62 -6.34
C ARG A 82 -24.95 0.64 -5.99
N TRP A 83 -24.34 1.50 -5.16
CA TRP A 83 -25.01 2.70 -4.66
C TRP A 83 -24.57 3.99 -5.36
N GLY A 84 -23.61 3.89 -6.30
CA GLY A 84 -23.17 5.04 -7.12
C GLY A 84 -22.44 6.13 -6.32
N VAL A 85 -21.93 5.81 -5.12
CA VAL A 85 -21.19 6.77 -4.29
C VAL A 85 -19.86 7.13 -4.99
N PRO A 86 -19.50 8.41 -5.09
CA PRO A 86 -18.19 8.81 -5.63
C PRO A 86 -17.03 8.11 -4.92
N SER A 87 -16.00 7.71 -5.66
CA SER A 87 -14.91 6.87 -5.16
C SER A 87 -14.22 7.42 -3.91
N ILE A 88 -13.92 8.72 -3.91
CA ILE A 88 -13.28 9.39 -2.77
C ILE A 88 -14.17 9.32 -1.54
N LEU A 89 -15.47 9.61 -1.69
CA LEU A 89 -16.43 9.60 -0.60
C LEU A 89 -16.63 8.18 -0.05
N ALA A 90 -16.77 7.18 -0.92
CA ALA A 90 -16.87 5.78 -0.52
C ALA A 90 -15.66 5.33 0.31
N GLY A 91 -14.45 5.72 -0.13
CA GLY A 91 -13.22 5.44 0.61
C GLY A 91 -13.17 6.10 1.99
N ILE A 92 -13.59 7.37 2.09
CA ILE A 92 -13.63 8.09 3.38
C ILE A 92 -14.64 7.45 4.34
N ILE A 93 -15.84 7.11 3.86
CA ILE A 93 -16.88 6.45 4.67
C ILE A 93 -16.35 5.11 5.21
N THR A 94 -15.80 4.29 4.33
CA THR A 94 -15.25 2.98 4.72
C THR A 94 -14.08 3.15 5.69
N ASN A 95 -13.16 4.08 5.44
CA ASN A 95 -12.03 4.36 6.33
C ASN A 95 -12.47 4.77 7.73
N THR A 96 -13.50 5.63 7.81
CA THR A 96 -14.09 6.05 9.11
C THR A 96 -14.73 4.86 9.84
N GLY A 97 -15.43 4.00 9.13
CA GLY A 97 -15.99 2.77 9.72
C GLY A 97 -14.92 1.79 10.17
N LEU A 98 -13.84 1.65 9.38
CA LEU A 98 -12.70 0.79 9.71
C LEU A 98 -11.98 1.21 10.99
N TYR A 99 -12.01 2.50 11.37
CA TYR A 99 -11.43 2.94 12.63
C TYR A 99 -12.01 2.17 13.83
N THR A 100 -13.32 2.05 13.90
CA THR A 100 -13.99 1.30 14.98
C THR A 100 -13.75 -0.20 14.88
N VAL A 101 -13.74 -0.76 13.65
CA VAL A 101 -13.44 -2.18 13.42
C VAL A 101 -12.01 -2.49 13.88
N ASN A 102 -11.04 -1.65 13.52
CA ASN A 102 -9.65 -1.80 13.91
C ASN A 102 -9.50 -1.77 15.45
N LEU A 103 -10.18 -0.83 16.10
CA LEU A 103 -10.19 -0.72 17.56
C LEU A 103 -10.80 -1.97 18.21
N ALA A 104 -11.91 -2.48 17.67
CA ALA A 104 -12.55 -3.71 18.16
C ALA A 104 -11.64 -4.94 17.99
N VAL A 105 -10.97 -5.10 16.84
CA VAL A 105 -10.00 -6.18 16.61
C VAL A 105 -8.82 -6.08 17.58
N MET A 106 -8.38 -4.88 17.95
CA MET A 106 -7.32 -4.65 18.93
C MET A 106 -7.79 -4.74 20.38
N GLY A 107 -9.03 -5.18 20.63
CA GLY A 107 -9.60 -5.30 21.97
C GLY A 107 -9.87 -3.96 22.65
N PHE A 108 -10.30 -2.95 21.87
CA PHE A 108 -10.53 -1.56 22.28
C PHE A 108 -9.29 -0.88 22.89
N SER A 109 -8.10 -1.35 22.53
CA SER A 109 -6.83 -0.71 22.84
C SER A 109 -6.29 0.03 21.63
N SER A 110 -5.75 1.23 21.82
CA SER A 110 -5.12 2.00 20.75
C SER A 110 -3.78 1.42 20.28
N ASN A 111 -3.17 0.55 21.09
CA ASN A 111 -1.88 -0.08 20.80
C ASN A 111 -1.85 -1.53 21.28
N VAL A 112 -1.32 -2.42 20.45
CA VAL A 112 -1.07 -3.84 20.79
C VAL A 112 0.42 -4.11 20.73
N ASN A 113 0.99 -4.54 21.85
CA ASN A 113 2.41 -4.85 21.98
C ASN A 113 2.67 -6.34 21.74
N MET A 114 3.59 -6.65 20.82
CA MET A 114 3.98 -8.01 20.44
C MET A 114 5.43 -8.36 20.85
N LEU A 115 6.03 -7.63 21.79
CA LEU A 115 7.45 -7.86 22.18
C LEU A 115 7.71 -9.30 22.65
N ARG A 116 6.72 -9.92 23.30
CA ARG A 116 6.80 -11.30 23.79
C ARG A 116 6.26 -12.34 22.82
N ALA A 117 5.59 -11.91 21.74
CA ALA A 117 5.01 -12.81 20.74
C ALA A 117 6.08 -13.23 19.73
N SER A 118 5.96 -14.45 19.23
CA SER A 118 6.73 -14.90 18.07
C SER A 118 6.20 -14.19 16.80
N THR A 119 7.11 -13.69 15.98
CA THR A 119 6.78 -13.06 14.70
C THR A 119 7.43 -13.85 13.57
N ILE A 120 6.99 -13.67 12.34
CA ILE A 120 7.62 -14.31 11.18
C ILE A 120 9.10 -13.96 11.11
N PHE A 121 9.46 -12.72 11.48
CA PHE A 121 10.86 -12.28 11.50
C PHE A 121 11.70 -12.93 12.60
N THR A 122 11.09 -13.43 13.68
CA THR A 122 11.80 -14.17 14.72
C THR A 122 11.92 -15.67 14.42
N LEU A 123 10.97 -16.19 13.62
CA LEU A 123 10.93 -17.61 13.24
C LEU A 123 11.75 -17.90 11.97
N PHE A 124 11.99 -16.88 11.14
CA PHE A 124 12.81 -17.03 9.94
C PHE A 124 14.30 -16.92 10.27
N PRO A 125 15.12 -17.95 9.96
CA PRO A 125 16.54 -17.99 10.30
C PRO A 125 17.42 -17.02 9.51
N GLY A 126 16.86 -16.29 8.55
CA GLY A 126 17.55 -15.31 7.70
C GLY A 126 17.47 -13.87 8.23
N SER A 127 18.09 -12.95 7.51
CA SER A 127 17.98 -11.52 7.81
C SER A 127 16.56 -11.00 7.53
N LYS A 128 16.10 -10.03 8.32
CA LYS A 128 14.80 -9.36 8.15
C LYS A 128 14.65 -8.78 6.74
N LEU A 129 15.75 -8.25 6.19
CA LEU A 129 15.81 -7.71 4.83
C LEU A 129 15.45 -8.76 3.78
N ILE A 130 16.02 -9.97 3.88
CA ILE A 130 15.77 -11.06 2.91
C ILE A 130 14.30 -11.45 2.93
N LEU A 131 13.69 -11.58 4.12
CA LEU A 131 12.29 -11.94 4.24
C LEU A 131 11.38 -10.86 3.64
N ALA A 132 11.61 -9.58 3.96
CA ALA A 132 10.85 -8.46 3.39
C ALA A 132 10.99 -8.41 1.87
N MET A 133 12.20 -8.62 1.34
CA MET A 133 12.48 -8.67 -0.10
C MET A 133 11.74 -9.83 -0.78
N ILE A 134 11.76 -11.04 -0.21
CA ILE A 134 11.07 -12.22 -0.77
C ILE A 134 9.56 -11.96 -0.83
N ILE A 135 8.95 -11.45 0.24
CA ILE A 135 7.52 -11.15 0.28
C ILE A 135 7.17 -10.14 -0.80
N THR A 136 7.89 -9.02 -0.86
CA THR A 136 7.61 -7.94 -1.81
C THR A 136 7.81 -8.35 -3.26
N LEU A 137 8.92 -9.00 -3.58
CA LEU A 137 9.18 -9.47 -4.95
C LEU A 137 8.21 -10.57 -5.36
N GLY A 138 7.88 -11.49 -4.45
CA GLY A 138 6.86 -12.52 -4.68
C GLY A 138 5.50 -11.92 -5.02
N VAL A 139 5.04 -10.94 -4.24
CA VAL A 139 3.79 -10.20 -4.50
C VAL A 139 3.89 -9.43 -5.81
N GLY A 140 5.02 -8.77 -6.09
CA GLY A 140 5.26 -8.07 -7.35
C GLY A 140 5.14 -8.98 -8.57
N VAL A 141 5.74 -10.18 -8.52
CA VAL A 141 5.63 -11.20 -9.59
C VAL A 141 4.18 -11.66 -9.74
N LEU A 142 3.50 -12.01 -8.63
CA LEU A 142 2.10 -12.42 -8.67
C LEU A 142 1.20 -11.34 -9.26
N MET A 143 1.46 -10.07 -8.93
CA MET A 143 0.72 -8.93 -9.48
C MET A 143 0.94 -8.80 -11.00
N VAL A 144 2.18 -8.95 -11.49
CA VAL A 144 2.46 -8.93 -12.94
C VAL A 144 1.76 -10.08 -13.65
N LEU A 145 1.81 -11.29 -13.09
CA LEU A 145 1.10 -12.45 -13.64
C LEU A 145 -0.41 -12.21 -13.66
N PHE A 146 -0.98 -11.72 -12.55
CA PHE A 146 -2.41 -11.42 -12.46
C PHE A 146 -2.85 -10.37 -13.50
N LEU A 147 -2.10 -9.28 -13.66
CA LEU A 147 -2.44 -8.21 -14.61
C LEU A 147 -2.34 -8.65 -16.09
N ASN A 148 -1.69 -9.77 -16.37
CA ASN A 148 -1.65 -10.38 -17.70
C ASN A 148 -2.74 -11.45 -17.90
N THR A 149 -3.53 -11.80 -16.89
CA THR A 149 -4.71 -12.68 -17.04
C THR A 149 -5.88 -11.95 -17.71
N ARG A 150 -6.91 -12.71 -18.14
CA ARG A 150 -8.14 -12.13 -18.70
C ARG A 150 -8.81 -11.15 -17.75
N LEU A 151 -8.86 -11.44 -16.45
CA LEU A 151 -9.39 -10.54 -15.42
C LEU A 151 -8.53 -9.29 -15.27
N GLY A 152 -7.22 -9.43 -15.21
CA GLY A 152 -6.31 -8.29 -15.12
C GLY A 152 -6.38 -7.37 -16.36
N LEU A 153 -6.53 -7.94 -17.55
CA LEU A 153 -6.76 -7.16 -18.78
C LEU A 153 -8.10 -6.42 -18.73
N SER A 154 -9.17 -7.05 -18.22
CA SER A 154 -10.48 -6.40 -18.06
C SER A 154 -10.43 -5.25 -17.05
N ILE A 155 -9.69 -5.43 -15.93
CA ILE A 155 -9.48 -4.38 -14.93
C ILE A 155 -8.74 -3.17 -15.53
N ARG A 156 -7.71 -3.42 -16.34
CA ARG A 156 -6.96 -2.37 -17.04
C ARG A 156 -7.83 -1.64 -18.05
N ALA A 157 -8.58 -2.38 -18.86
CA ALA A 157 -9.51 -1.80 -19.84
C ALA A 157 -10.58 -0.94 -19.14
N THR A 158 -11.09 -1.39 -17.97
CA THR A 158 -12.07 -0.64 -17.17
C THR A 158 -11.49 0.69 -16.68
N GLY A 159 -10.21 0.70 -16.25
CA GLY A 159 -9.54 1.93 -15.83
C GLY A 159 -9.25 2.91 -16.98
N ASP A 160 -9.01 2.40 -18.18
CA ASP A 160 -8.76 3.22 -19.36
C ASP A 160 -10.07 3.83 -19.93
N ASN A 161 -11.12 2.99 -20.10
CA ASN A 161 -12.43 3.45 -20.61
C ASN A 161 -13.55 2.50 -20.16
N PRO A 162 -14.28 2.82 -19.08
CA PRO A 162 -15.34 1.97 -18.53
C PRO A 162 -16.52 1.82 -19.48
N ASP A 163 -16.83 2.81 -20.32
CA ASP A 163 -17.97 2.76 -21.24
C ASP A 163 -17.71 1.81 -22.40
N MET A 164 -16.47 1.79 -22.92
CA MET A 164 -16.05 0.82 -23.92
C MET A 164 -16.12 -0.62 -23.39
N VAL A 165 -15.73 -0.82 -22.14
CA VAL A 165 -15.76 -2.15 -21.49
C VAL A 165 -17.21 -2.64 -21.31
N ARG A 166 -18.13 -1.74 -20.92
CA ARG A 166 -19.57 -2.06 -20.86
C ARG A 166 -20.14 -2.46 -22.23
N ALA A 167 -19.77 -1.74 -23.28
CA ALA A 167 -20.16 -2.07 -24.64
C ALA A 167 -19.65 -3.44 -25.11
N SER A 168 -18.54 -3.92 -24.53
CA SER A 168 -17.96 -5.25 -24.77
C SER A 168 -18.55 -6.34 -23.86
N SER A 169 -19.72 -6.12 -23.22
CA SER A 169 -20.43 -7.05 -22.34
C SER A 169 -19.64 -7.47 -21.08
N ILE A 170 -18.63 -6.72 -20.68
CA ILE A 170 -17.89 -6.97 -19.46
C ILE A 170 -18.51 -6.17 -18.31
N ASN A 171 -18.74 -6.82 -17.18
CA ASN A 171 -19.29 -6.17 -15.99
C ASN A 171 -18.23 -5.29 -15.30
N THR A 172 -18.32 -3.98 -15.50
CA THR A 172 -17.40 -3.00 -14.91
C THR A 172 -17.50 -2.95 -13.38
N GLY A 173 -18.68 -3.21 -12.80
CA GLY A 173 -18.85 -3.28 -11.35
C GLY A 173 -18.03 -4.42 -10.74
N LEU A 174 -17.99 -5.57 -11.41
CA LEU A 174 -17.22 -6.73 -10.96
C LEU A 174 -15.70 -6.47 -11.08
N THR A 175 -15.24 -5.85 -12.18
CA THR A 175 -13.81 -5.52 -12.37
C THR A 175 -13.32 -4.51 -11.33
N VAL A 176 -14.13 -3.48 -11.02
CA VAL A 176 -13.84 -2.51 -9.96
C VAL A 176 -13.79 -3.20 -8.60
N THR A 177 -14.76 -4.07 -8.30
CA THR A 177 -14.80 -4.80 -7.01
C THR A 177 -13.56 -5.66 -6.82
N ILE A 178 -13.19 -6.47 -7.81
CA ILE A 178 -11.99 -7.32 -7.72
C ILE A 178 -10.73 -6.48 -7.55
N GLY A 179 -10.61 -5.38 -8.30
CA GLY A 179 -9.44 -4.52 -8.21
C GLY A 179 -9.29 -3.83 -6.87
N LEU A 180 -10.38 -3.30 -6.29
CA LEU A 180 -10.34 -2.70 -4.94
C LEU A 180 -10.13 -3.73 -3.84
N CYS A 181 -10.70 -4.95 -3.96
CA CYS A 181 -10.42 -6.06 -3.05
C CYS A 181 -8.94 -6.40 -3.02
N LEU A 182 -8.32 -6.56 -4.19
CA LEU A 182 -6.89 -6.88 -4.30
C LEU A 182 -6.01 -5.74 -3.79
N SER A 183 -6.34 -4.49 -4.13
CA SER A 183 -5.61 -3.31 -3.65
C SER A 183 -5.61 -3.26 -2.12
N ASN A 184 -6.79 -3.34 -1.49
CA ASN A 184 -6.90 -3.29 -0.04
C ASN A 184 -6.32 -4.53 0.66
N SER A 185 -6.35 -5.70 0.01
CA SER A 185 -5.68 -6.92 0.47
C SER A 185 -4.16 -6.73 0.54
N LEU A 186 -3.55 -6.13 -0.49
CA LEU A 186 -2.11 -5.83 -0.51
C LEU A 186 -1.72 -4.75 0.52
N THR A 187 -2.59 -3.77 0.71
CA THR A 187 -2.41 -2.74 1.74
C THR A 187 -2.42 -3.35 3.14
N ALA A 188 -3.38 -4.22 3.42
CA ALA A 188 -3.47 -4.91 4.71
C ALA A 188 -2.29 -5.88 4.91
N LEU A 189 -1.81 -6.54 3.86
CA LEU A 189 -0.59 -7.33 3.91
C LEU A 189 0.62 -6.49 4.32
N SER A 190 0.77 -5.29 3.76
CA SER A 190 1.85 -4.36 4.15
C SER A 190 1.75 -4.00 5.63
N GLY A 191 0.55 -3.66 6.12
CA GLY A 191 0.31 -3.38 7.53
C GLY A 191 0.66 -4.58 8.42
N ALA A 192 0.25 -5.79 8.03
CA ALA A 192 0.54 -7.02 8.74
C ALA A 192 2.04 -7.29 8.87
N VAL A 193 2.78 -7.13 7.79
CA VAL A 193 4.24 -7.31 7.77
C VAL A 193 4.92 -6.23 8.62
N LEU A 194 4.47 -4.97 8.54
CA LEU A 194 5.02 -3.87 9.34
C LEU A 194 4.81 -4.10 10.83
N ALA A 195 3.61 -4.48 11.25
CA ALA A 195 3.30 -4.74 12.66
C ALA A 195 4.20 -5.83 13.24
N GLN A 196 4.41 -6.92 12.52
CA GLN A 196 5.33 -7.99 12.95
C GLN A 196 6.80 -7.56 12.91
N TYR A 197 7.19 -6.69 11.97
CA TYR A 197 8.53 -6.13 11.90
C TYR A 197 8.85 -5.22 13.10
N GLN A 198 7.94 -4.30 13.43
CA GLN A 198 8.08 -3.37 14.54
C GLN A 198 7.74 -3.98 15.90
N LYS A 199 7.07 -5.15 15.93
CA LYS A 199 6.51 -5.80 17.12
C LYS A 199 5.52 -4.93 17.89
N THR A 200 4.82 -4.06 17.19
CA THR A 200 3.76 -3.20 17.74
C THR A 200 2.76 -2.87 16.64
N ALA A 201 1.49 -2.74 17.02
CA ALA A 201 0.44 -2.20 16.18
C ALA A 201 -0.21 -1.03 16.90
N ASP A 202 -0.31 0.12 16.23
CA ASP A 202 -0.95 1.33 16.72
C ASP A 202 -2.00 1.79 15.72
N ILE A 203 -3.12 2.32 16.21
CA ILE A 203 -4.26 2.73 15.38
C ILE A 203 -3.92 3.90 14.45
N ASN A 204 -2.89 4.66 14.77
CA ASN A 204 -2.45 5.82 13.97
C ASN A 204 -1.42 5.47 12.90
N LEU A 205 -0.94 4.21 12.83
CA LEU A 205 0.09 3.79 11.87
C LEU A 205 -0.34 3.95 10.41
N GLY A 206 -1.65 3.90 10.14
CA GLY A 206 -2.19 4.08 8.79
C GLY A 206 -2.29 5.53 8.32
N THR A 207 -2.16 6.50 9.22
CA THR A 207 -2.38 7.90 8.88
C THR A 207 -1.37 8.42 7.86
N GLY A 208 -1.84 8.72 6.64
CA GLY A 208 -1.01 9.25 5.56
C GLY A 208 -0.33 8.19 4.69
N MET A 209 -0.72 6.91 4.80
CA MET A 209 -0.17 5.83 3.96
C MET A 209 -0.49 6.03 2.48
N VAL A 210 -1.66 6.59 2.15
CA VAL A 210 -2.00 6.98 0.79
C VAL A 210 -0.96 7.96 0.23
N ILE A 211 -0.57 8.97 1.02
CA ILE A 211 0.40 9.99 0.58
C ILE A 211 1.77 9.35 0.34
N ILE A 212 2.24 8.51 1.26
CA ILE A 212 3.52 7.79 1.14
C ILE A 212 3.53 6.90 -0.09
N GLY A 213 2.47 6.14 -0.30
CA GLY A 213 2.38 5.23 -1.43
C GLY A 213 2.28 5.96 -2.77
N LEU A 214 1.51 7.05 -2.88
CA LEU A 214 1.44 7.87 -4.08
C LEU A 214 2.77 8.57 -4.39
N ALA A 215 3.45 9.11 -3.36
CA ALA A 215 4.78 9.67 -3.51
C ALA A 215 5.75 8.65 -4.12
N SER A 216 5.77 7.46 -3.52
CA SER A 216 6.60 6.35 -3.97
C SER A 216 6.30 5.96 -5.42
N LEU A 217 5.01 5.88 -5.76
CA LEU A 217 4.55 5.57 -7.11
C LEU A 217 5.03 6.62 -8.13
N ILE A 218 4.84 7.91 -7.82
CA ILE A 218 5.22 9.01 -8.72
C ILE A 218 6.75 9.05 -8.90
N ILE A 219 7.53 8.87 -7.83
CA ILE A 219 8.99 8.75 -7.93
C ILE A 219 9.38 7.57 -8.83
N GLY A 220 8.75 6.42 -8.64
CA GLY A 220 8.99 5.24 -9.47
C GLY A 220 8.66 5.46 -10.95
N GLU A 221 7.59 6.17 -11.25
CA GLU A 221 7.19 6.51 -12.62
C GLU A 221 8.14 7.51 -13.29
N THR A 222 8.78 8.39 -12.54
CA THR A 222 9.80 9.28 -13.12
C THR A 222 11.03 8.52 -13.56
N VAL A 223 11.37 7.42 -12.87
CA VAL A 223 12.49 6.54 -13.21
C VAL A 223 12.15 5.64 -14.41
N PHE A 224 10.93 5.07 -14.43
CA PHE A 224 10.47 4.14 -15.49
C PHE A 224 9.29 4.71 -16.28
N ARG A 225 9.54 5.81 -16.98
CA ARG A 225 8.51 6.61 -17.66
C ARG A 225 7.78 5.88 -18.81
N LYS A 226 8.45 4.96 -19.52
CA LYS A 226 7.88 4.17 -20.64
C LYS A 226 8.25 2.71 -20.45
N GLY A 227 7.29 1.79 -20.46
CA GLY A 227 7.61 0.38 -20.36
C GLY A 227 6.41 -0.55 -20.19
N LYS A 228 6.72 -1.83 -20.26
CA LYS A 228 5.79 -2.94 -19.98
C LYS A 228 5.35 -2.88 -18.51
N ILE A 229 4.26 -3.58 -18.16
CA ILE A 229 3.68 -3.60 -16.80
C ILE A 229 4.71 -3.99 -15.74
N TRP A 230 5.55 -4.99 -16.02
CA TRP A 230 6.57 -5.42 -15.07
C TRP A 230 7.57 -4.29 -14.72
N MET A 231 7.89 -3.41 -15.68
CA MET A 231 8.74 -2.24 -15.42
C MET A 231 8.05 -1.22 -14.51
N LYS A 232 6.73 -1.04 -14.66
CA LYS A 232 5.95 -0.14 -13.79
C LYS A 232 5.84 -0.69 -12.37
N VAL A 233 5.66 -2.00 -12.22
CA VAL A 233 5.66 -2.69 -10.91
C VAL A 233 7.01 -2.56 -10.22
N LEU A 234 8.11 -2.82 -10.94
CA LEU A 234 9.47 -2.60 -10.43
C LEU A 234 9.70 -1.12 -10.09
N GLY A 235 9.18 -0.22 -10.92
CA GLY A 235 9.22 1.22 -10.66
C GLY A 235 8.59 1.60 -9.33
N ALA A 236 7.42 1.06 -9.01
CA ALA A 236 6.74 1.31 -7.73
C ALA A 236 7.58 0.82 -6.53
N ILE A 237 8.23 -0.35 -6.65
CA ILE A 237 9.11 -0.90 -5.60
C ILE A 237 10.34 0.00 -5.42
N ILE A 238 11.04 0.32 -6.51
CA ILE A 238 12.25 1.16 -6.47
C ILE A 238 11.91 2.57 -6.00
N GLY A 239 10.78 3.14 -6.44
CA GLY A 239 10.30 4.44 -5.99
C GLY A 239 10.07 4.48 -4.48
N CYS A 240 9.52 3.41 -3.90
CA CYS A 240 9.33 3.32 -2.46
C CYS A 240 10.65 3.24 -1.70
N ILE A 241 11.60 2.46 -2.20
CA ILE A 241 12.94 2.37 -1.61
C ILE A 241 13.62 3.76 -1.64
N LEU A 242 13.58 4.45 -2.79
CA LEU A 242 14.15 5.80 -2.93
C LEU A 242 13.47 6.79 -1.96
N TYR A 243 12.13 6.76 -1.88
CA TYR A 243 11.38 7.58 -0.93
C TYR A 243 11.86 7.34 0.52
N ARG A 244 12.03 6.08 0.92
CA ARG A 244 12.52 5.73 2.26
C ARG A 244 13.95 6.20 2.52
N PHE A 245 14.82 6.14 1.52
CA PHE A 245 16.16 6.72 1.63
C PHE A 245 16.12 8.24 1.85
N ILE A 246 15.25 8.96 1.13
CA ILE A 246 15.10 10.42 1.31
C ILE A 246 14.64 10.74 2.73
N ILE A 247 13.65 9.99 3.26
CA ILE A 247 13.19 10.16 4.65
C ILE A 247 14.31 9.81 5.67
N ALA A 248 15.08 8.75 5.43
CA ALA A 248 16.18 8.36 6.32
C ALA A 248 17.30 9.43 6.35
N ILE A 249 17.55 10.10 5.23
CA ILE A 249 18.49 11.24 5.15
C ILE A 249 17.90 12.44 5.89
N ALA A 250 16.62 12.76 5.70
CA ALA A 250 15.96 13.87 6.38
C ALA A 250 15.99 13.72 7.91
N LEU A 251 15.78 12.50 8.44
CA LEU A 251 15.90 12.21 9.87
C LEU A 251 17.31 12.45 10.42
N ARG A 252 18.34 12.33 9.58
CA ARG A 252 19.73 12.59 9.99
C ARG A 252 20.11 14.07 10.03
N LEU A 253 19.28 14.94 9.47
CA LEU A 253 19.47 16.40 9.55
C LEU A 253 18.88 16.96 10.86
N ASP A 254 18.72 16.11 11.91
CA ASP A 254 18.15 16.43 13.23
C ASP A 254 16.76 17.09 13.16
N LEU A 255 15.99 16.74 12.12
CA LEU A 255 14.60 17.17 12.03
C LEU A 255 13.73 16.42 13.04
N PRO A 256 12.90 17.11 13.84
CA PRO A 256 11.97 16.47 14.76
C PRO A 256 11.07 15.47 14.03
N SER A 257 10.71 14.37 14.70
CA SER A 257 9.85 13.31 14.13
C SER A 257 8.49 13.84 13.67
N GLU A 258 7.98 14.90 14.32
CA GLU A 258 6.74 15.58 13.95
C GLU A 258 6.81 16.24 12.57
N CYS A 259 8.02 16.70 12.16
CA CYS A 259 8.24 17.33 10.86
C CYS A 259 8.29 16.33 9.69
N LEU A 260 8.34 15.01 9.94
CA LEU A 260 8.40 14.00 8.86
C LEU A 260 7.18 14.03 7.94
N LYS A 261 5.99 14.32 8.49
CA LYS A 261 4.77 14.47 7.69
C LYS A 261 4.86 15.67 6.75
N LEU A 262 5.45 16.78 7.20
CA LEU A 262 5.69 17.97 6.37
C LEU A 262 6.73 17.68 5.30
N VAL A 263 7.82 17.04 5.66
CA VAL A 263 8.88 16.63 4.70
C VAL A 263 8.29 15.72 3.62
N SER A 264 7.48 14.73 4.00
CA SER A 264 6.82 13.86 3.03
C SER A 264 5.89 14.62 2.11
N ALA A 265 5.09 15.56 2.63
CA ALA A 265 4.21 16.40 1.83
C ALA A 265 4.97 17.28 0.81
N VAL A 266 6.09 17.87 1.22
CA VAL A 266 6.97 18.65 0.33
C VAL A 266 7.59 17.77 -0.76
N ILE A 267 8.07 16.56 -0.41
CA ILE A 267 8.62 15.61 -1.40
C ILE A 267 7.56 15.25 -2.44
N VAL A 268 6.33 14.96 -2.01
CA VAL A 268 5.19 14.65 -2.91
C VAL A 268 4.89 15.85 -3.81
N ALA A 269 4.78 17.04 -3.23
CA ALA A 269 4.51 18.27 -4.00
C ALA A 269 5.60 18.50 -5.07
N CYS A 270 6.87 18.35 -4.72
CA CYS A 270 8.00 18.47 -5.66
C CYS A 270 7.95 17.37 -6.73
N ALA A 271 7.66 16.13 -6.34
CA ALA A 271 7.59 15.00 -7.27
C ALA A 271 6.48 15.16 -8.31
N ILE A 272 5.36 15.79 -7.93
CA ILE A 272 4.23 16.08 -8.85
C ILE A 272 4.53 17.34 -9.68
N ALA A 273 5.04 18.41 -9.06
CA ALA A 273 5.25 19.70 -9.72
C ALA A 273 6.34 19.65 -10.80
N LEU A 274 7.47 18.97 -10.54
CA LEU A 274 8.60 18.93 -11.47
C LEU A 274 8.26 18.36 -12.86
N PRO A 275 7.57 17.21 -12.99
CA PRO A 275 7.12 16.70 -14.28
C PRO A 275 6.09 17.61 -14.97
N ALA A 276 5.17 18.23 -14.21
CA ALA A 276 4.15 19.13 -14.73
C ALA A 276 4.79 20.39 -15.33
N MET A 277 5.76 20.99 -14.65
CA MET A 277 6.51 22.17 -15.16
C MET A 277 7.31 21.86 -16.43
N LYS A 278 7.92 20.67 -16.53
CA LYS A 278 8.63 20.25 -17.76
C LYS A 278 7.68 20.06 -18.96
N LYS A 279 6.43 19.61 -18.72
CA LYS A 279 5.44 19.43 -19.77
C LYS A 279 4.94 20.78 -20.32
N GLN A 280 4.82 21.81 -19.48
CA GLN A 280 4.46 23.17 -19.89
C GLN A 280 5.57 23.88 -20.68
N LYS A 281 6.85 23.61 -20.38
CA LYS A 281 7.99 24.20 -21.12
C LYS A 281 8.30 23.52 -22.45
N GLY A 282 7.87 22.27 -22.66
CA GLY A 282 8.08 21.52 -23.91
C GLY A 282 6.93 21.63 -24.92
N GLY A 283 5.88 22.38 -24.63
CA GLY A 283 4.71 22.62 -25.47
C GLY A 283 4.59 24.05 -26.04
N LYS A 284 5.72 24.78 -26.03
CA LYS A 284 5.88 26.07 -26.75
C LYS A 284 6.77 25.89 -27.95
#